data_3ce03cf8108d24db1eceaa5d7ee7f587
#
_entry.id   3ce03cf8108d24db1eceaa5d7ee7f587
#
_cell.length_a   1.000
_cell.length_b   1.000
_cell.length_c   1.000
_cell.angle_alpha   90.00
_cell.angle_beta   90.00
_cell.angle_gamma   90.00
#
_symmetry.space_group_name_H-M   'P 1'
#
loop_
_entity.id
_entity.type
_entity.pdbx_description
1 polymer ?
#
loop_
_entity_poly.entity_id
_entity_poly.type
_entity_poly.pdbx_seq_one_letter_code
_entity_poly.pdbx_strand_id
1 'polypeptide(L)'
;MKILKYLKIDTFLLMLLLMMLAATLFPAQGEAETFFKYLTTAAIALLFFMHGAKLSRESILAGIRHWRLHLLVLSSTFVLFPLIGIAMRPLSPWLMEPEIYQGFLYLCALPATVQSAIAFTSLARGNLAAAVCSASASSLLGVFVSPLLVGMLMSTQGDMDFFGSVRAVMLQLLLPFVLGHLSRRWIAEWVAEHKKLIRFTDQSSILLVVYTAFSEAVLEGIWRRVGWSTLLVIAAVSCAMLALVLLATTYSARLLGFDKEDEITIVFAGSKKSLANGVPMANILFPAPMVGMMVLPLMIFHQIQLMVCAVLAQRYAKRADG
;
A
#
# COMPACT_ATOMS: atom_id res chain seq x y z
N MET A 1 4.33 -30.70 -6.94
CA MET A 1 2.87 -30.55 -7.17
C MET A 1 2.05 -30.08 -5.95
N LYS A 2 2.54 -30.16 -4.69
CA LYS A 2 1.81 -29.66 -3.48
C LYS A 2 1.90 -28.12 -3.27
N ILE A 3 2.92 -27.45 -3.79
CA ILE A 3 3.13 -25.98 -3.62
C ILE A 3 2.15 -25.16 -4.46
N LEU A 4 1.78 -25.61 -5.68
CA LEU A 4 0.82 -24.90 -6.54
C LEU A 4 -0.61 -24.87 -5.97
N LYS A 5 -0.98 -25.81 -5.10
CA LYS A 5 -2.32 -25.85 -4.47
C LYS A 5 -2.51 -24.77 -3.40
N TYR A 6 -1.40 -24.13 -2.95
CA TYR A 6 -1.39 -23.06 -1.96
C TYR A 6 -1.23 -21.65 -2.57
N LEU A 7 -0.84 -21.54 -3.82
CA LEU A 7 -0.86 -20.32 -4.60
C LEU A 7 -2.28 -20.11 -5.17
N LYS A 8 -3.23 -19.79 -4.31
CA LYS A 8 -4.44 -19.10 -4.78
C LYS A 8 -3.96 -17.72 -5.25
N ILE A 9 -3.70 -17.62 -6.55
CA ILE A 9 -3.48 -16.31 -7.19
C ILE A 9 -4.69 -15.47 -6.83
N ASP A 10 -4.47 -14.36 -6.12
CA ASP A 10 -5.55 -13.46 -5.76
C ASP A 10 -6.20 -12.95 -7.06
N THR A 11 -7.52 -13.09 -7.15
CA THR A 11 -8.29 -12.65 -8.32
C THR A 11 -8.03 -11.16 -8.60
N PHE A 12 -7.81 -10.36 -7.57
CA PHE A 12 -7.49 -8.94 -7.73
C PHE A 12 -6.11 -8.73 -8.37
N LEU A 13 -5.11 -9.56 -8.02
CA LEU A 13 -3.83 -9.53 -8.72
C LEU A 13 -3.97 -9.86 -10.20
N LEU A 14 -4.74 -10.90 -10.53
CA LEU A 14 -4.99 -11.25 -11.93
C LEU A 14 -5.62 -10.07 -12.68
N MET A 15 -6.59 -9.39 -12.06
CA MET A 15 -7.21 -8.18 -12.62
C MET A 15 -6.20 -7.05 -12.81
N LEU A 16 -5.27 -6.83 -11.86
CA LEU A 16 -4.20 -5.83 -11.99
C LEU A 16 -3.29 -6.12 -13.18
N LEU A 17 -2.85 -7.38 -13.33
CA LEU A 17 -2.02 -7.81 -14.45
C LEU A 17 -2.77 -7.68 -15.80
N LEU A 18 -4.06 -8.00 -15.82
CA LEU A 18 -4.90 -7.80 -16.99
C LEU A 18 -5.08 -6.31 -17.33
N MET A 19 -5.19 -5.42 -16.35
CA MET A 19 -5.23 -3.96 -16.60
C MET A 19 -3.90 -3.44 -17.14
N MET A 20 -2.76 -3.92 -16.64
CA MET A 20 -1.45 -3.60 -17.20
C MET A 20 -1.30 -4.10 -18.64
N LEU A 21 -1.77 -5.31 -18.91
CA LEU A 21 -1.78 -5.88 -20.27
C LEU A 21 -2.70 -5.07 -21.18
N ALA A 22 -3.90 -4.71 -20.72
CA ALA A 22 -4.84 -3.88 -21.46
C ALA A 22 -4.24 -2.50 -21.78
N ALA A 23 -3.60 -1.85 -20.80
CA ALA A 23 -2.90 -0.58 -20.98
C ALA A 23 -1.72 -0.70 -21.97
N THR A 24 -1.07 -1.87 -22.03
CA THR A 24 0.04 -2.14 -22.97
C THR A 24 -0.47 -2.33 -24.41
N LEU A 25 -1.57 -3.06 -24.59
CA LEU A 25 -2.11 -3.37 -25.91
C LEU A 25 -3.00 -2.24 -26.47
N PHE A 26 -3.71 -1.56 -25.60
CA PHE A 26 -4.69 -0.52 -25.91
C PHE A 26 -4.49 0.69 -24.97
N PRO A 27 -3.38 1.43 -25.06
CA PRO A 27 -3.16 2.60 -24.22
C PRO A 27 -4.18 3.70 -24.56
N ALA A 28 -4.73 4.35 -23.53
CA ALA A 28 -5.65 5.46 -23.72
C ALA A 28 -4.92 6.67 -24.32
N GLN A 29 -5.45 7.22 -25.43
CA GLN A 29 -4.86 8.35 -26.17
C GLN A 29 -5.94 9.36 -26.56
N GLY A 30 -5.54 10.63 -26.68
CA GLY A 30 -6.42 11.72 -27.15
C GLY A 30 -7.61 11.95 -26.23
N GLU A 31 -8.83 11.92 -26.77
CA GLU A 31 -10.06 12.13 -25.98
C GLU A 31 -10.27 11.05 -24.91
N ALA A 32 -9.90 9.79 -25.22
CA ALA A 32 -9.99 8.69 -24.27
C ALA A 32 -9.06 8.90 -23.07
N GLU A 33 -7.86 9.43 -23.27
CA GLU A 33 -6.93 9.80 -22.18
C GLU A 33 -7.59 10.82 -21.25
N THR A 34 -8.14 11.89 -21.80
CA THR A 34 -8.82 12.94 -21.02
C THR A 34 -10.01 12.39 -20.24
N PHE A 35 -10.84 11.57 -20.87
CA PHE A 35 -11.97 10.90 -20.21
C PHE A 35 -11.51 10.03 -19.05
N PHE A 36 -10.51 9.16 -19.26
CA PHE A 36 -10.01 8.29 -18.22
C PHE A 36 -9.30 9.05 -17.07
N LYS A 37 -8.65 10.18 -17.34
CA LYS A 37 -8.09 11.07 -16.30
C LYS A 37 -9.18 11.61 -15.38
N TYR A 38 -10.26 12.17 -15.91
CA TYR A 38 -11.37 12.66 -15.09
C TYR A 38 -12.07 11.53 -14.33
N LEU A 39 -12.28 10.40 -14.97
CA LEU A 39 -12.89 9.22 -14.33
C LEU A 39 -12.02 8.70 -13.18
N THR A 40 -10.71 8.65 -13.38
CA THR A 40 -9.73 8.25 -12.37
C THR A 40 -9.75 9.20 -11.18
N THR A 41 -9.75 10.50 -11.42
CA THR A 41 -9.83 11.52 -10.34
C THR A 41 -11.11 11.36 -9.52
N ALA A 42 -12.26 11.17 -10.18
CA ALA A 42 -13.54 10.93 -9.51
C ALA A 42 -13.53 9.61 -8.72
N ALA A 43 -12.93 8.55 -9.29
CA ALA A 43 -12.81 7.25 -8.63
C ALA A 43 -11.91 7.31 -7.38
N ILE A 44 -10.80 8.05 -7.43
CA ILE A 44 -9.93 8.30 -6.27
C ILE A 44 -10.70 9.06 -5.18
N ALA A 45 -11.40 10.12 -5.53
CA ALA A 45 -12.18 10.90 -4.56
C ALA A 45 -13.26 10.03 -3.90
N LEU A 46 -13.98 9.21 -4.67
CA LEU A 46 -14.97 8.26 -4.15
C LEU A 46 -14.32 7.21 -3.24
N LEU A 47 -13.17 6.66 -3.62
CA LEU A 47 -12.41 5.69 -2.82
C LEU A 47 -12.09 6.27 -1.44
N PHE A 48 -11.52 7.47 -1.38
CA PHE A 48 -11.15 8.10 -0.10
C PHE A 48 -12.37 8.57 0.70
N PHE A 49 -13.43 9.02 0.06
CA PHE A 49 -14.71 9.30 0.72
C PHE A 49 -15.27 8.04 1.41
N MET A 50 -15.29 6.90 0.71
CA MET A 50 -15.72 5.63 1.29
C MET A 50 -14.81 5.17 2.43
N HIS A 51 -13.50 5.37 2.32
CA HIS A 51 -12.56 5.07 3.41
C HIS A 51 -12.85 5.92 4.66
N GLY A 52 -13.15 7.21 4.49
CA GLY A 52 -13.59 8.08 5.58
C GLY A 52 -14.89 7.61 6.24
N ALA A 53 -15.87 7.22 5.44
CA ALA A 53 -17.16 6.73 5.91
C ALA A 53 -17.08 5.40 6.69
N LYS A 54 -16.13 4.54 6.35
CA LYS A 54 -15.88 3.26 7.04
C LYS A 54 -15.24 3.44 8.43
N LEU A 55 -14.53 4.54 8.69
CA LEU A 55 -13.76 4.71 9.92
C LEU A 55 -14.67 4.95 11.12
N SER A 56 -14.71 4.00 12.06
CA SER A 56 -15.53 4.09 13.27
C SER A 56 -14.79 4.81 14.42
N ARG A 57 -15.55 5.53 15.26
CA ARG A 57 -15.00 6.19 16.45
C ARG A 57 -14.49 5.17 17.47
N GLU A 58 -15.17 4.04 17.57
CA GLU A 58 -14.80 2.92 18.44
C GLU A 58 -13.43 2.37 18.05
N SER A 59 -13.13 2.26 16.74
CA SER A 59 -11.82 1.82 16.25
C SER A 59 -10.71 2.80 16.62
N ILE A 60 -11.00 4.10 16.63
CA ILE A 60 -10.04 5.13 17.05
C ILE A 60 -9.77 5.04 18.57
N LEU A 61 -10.83 4.90 19.37
CA LEU A 61 -10.72 4.85 20.83
C LEU A 61 -10.09 3.54 21.34
N ALA A 62 -10.41 2.41 20.73
CA ALA A 62 -9.80 1.12 21.09
C ALA A 62 -8.28 1.11 20.82
N GLY A 63 -7.81 1.89 19.84
CA GLY A 63 -6.38 2.08 19.58
C GLY A 63 -5.60 2.68 20.76
N ILE A 64 -6.21 3.49 21.59
CA ILE A 64 -5.54 4.17 22.69
C ILE A 64 -5.10 3.17 23.79
N ARG A 65 -5.79 2.06 23.97
CA ARG A 65 -5.56 1.10 25.06
C ARG A 65 -4.27 0.26 24.88
N HIS A 66 -3.90 -0.05 23.61
CA HIS A 66 -2.69 -0.81 23.26
C HIS A 66 -1.61 0.06 22.62
N TRP A 67 -1.37 1.26 23.16
CA TRP A 67 -0.50 2.27 22.55
C TRP A 67 0.91 1.76 22.21
N ARG A 68 1.52 0.87 23.04
CA ARG A 68 2.84 0.28 22.78
C ARG A 68 2.88 -0.53 21.50
N LEU A 69 1.85 -1.36 21.26
CA LEU A 69 1.69 -2.16 20.04
C LEU A 69 1.51 -1.24 18.82
N HIS A 70 0.61 -0.26 18.93
CA HIS A 70 0.34 0.67 17.83
C HIS A 70 1.56 1.52 17.48
N LEU A 71 2.30 1.98 18.51
CA LEU A 71 3.54 2.72 18.31
C LEU A 71 4.58 1.88 17.58
N LEU A 72 4.75 0.59 17.93
CA LEU A 72 5.68 -0.30 17.25
C LEU A 72 5.29 -0.55 15.79
N VAL A 73 4.00 -0.78 15.50
CA VAL A 73 3.49 -0.93 14.13
C VAL A 73 3.69 0.34 13.31
N LEU A 74 3.36 1.51 13.86
CA LEU A 74 3.54 2.80 13.18
C LEU A 74 5.02 3.12 12.98
N SER A 75 5.87 2.84 13.95
CA SER A 75 7.32 3.00 13.83
C SER A 75 7.90 2.07 12.77
N SER A 76 7.43 0.82 12.68
CA SER A 76 7.82 -0.06 11.57
C SER A 76 7.41 0.53 10.23
N THR A 77 6.20 1.04 10.12
CA THR A 77 5.63 1.54 8.86
C THR A 77 6.27 2.87 8.42
N PHE A 78 6.44 3.83 9.33
CA PHE A 78 6.82 5.20 8.99
C PHE A 78 8.25 5.61 9.41
N VAL A 79 8.98 4.71 10.11
CA VAL A 79 10.39 4.94 10.46
C VAL A 79 11.27 3.82 9.92
N LEU A 80 11.01 2.55 10.24
CA LEU A 80 11.87 1.43 9.81
C LEU A 80 11.92 1.32 8.28
N PHE A 81 10.80 1.31 7.58
CA PHE A 81 10.78 1.26 6.13
C PHE A 81 11.51 2.44 5.47
N PRO A 82 11.24 3.71 5.84
CA PRO A 82 12.04 4.83 5.33
C PRO A 82 13.54 4.70 5.58
N LEU A 83 13.97 4.24 6.76
CA LEU A 83 15.38 4.01 7.06
C LEU A 83 15.99 2.93 6.17
N ILE A 84 15.25 1.84 5.90
CA ILE A 84 15.67 0.80 4.93
C ILE A 84 15.80 1.43 3.53
N GLY A 85 14.82 2.24 3.12
CA GLY A 85 14.86 2.93 1.83
C GLY A 85 16.09 3.84 1.68
N ILE A 86 16.43 4.61 2.71
CA ILE A 86 17.64 5.43 2.74
C ILE A 86 18.90 4.55 2.70
N ALA A 87 18.94 3.48 3.48
CA ALA A 87 20.08 2.56 3.53
C ALA A 87 20.32 1.83 2.19
N MET A 88 19.30 1.74 1.33
CA MET A 88 19.43 1.17 -0.03
C MET A 88 20.06 2.14 -1.03
N ARG A 89 20.29 3.40 -0.69
CA ARG A 89 20.87 4.41 -1.59
C ARG A 89 22.18 3.94 -2.28
N PRO A 90 23.12 3.25 -1.62
CA PRO A 90 24.34 2.76 -2.27
C PRO A 90 24.10 1.72 -3.37
N LEU A 91 22.92 1.09 -3.43
CA LEU A 91 22.56 0.13 -4.48
C LEU A 91 22.21 0.83 -5.81
N SER A 92 21.94 2.13 -5.81
CA SER A 92 21.73 2.94 -7.01
C SER A 92 23.01 3.75 -7.31
N PRO A 93 23.49 3.81 -8.56
CA PRO A 93 22.93 3.15 -9.77
C PRO A 93 23.45 1.73 -10.05
N TRP A 94 24.23 1.13 -9.18
CA TRP A 94 24.95 -0.12 -9.43
C TRP A 94 24.05 -1.33 -9.69
N LEU A 95 23.01 -1.49 -8.88
CA LEU A 95 22.11 -2.65 -8.93
C LEU A 95 20.76 -2.27 -9.55
N MET A 96 20.30 -1.03 -9.35
CA MET A 96 19.02 -0.55 -9.83
C MET A 96 19.13 0.87 -10.37
N GLU A 97 18.36 1.17 -11.39
CA GLU A 97 18.23 2.50 -11.98
C GLU A 97 17.70 3.50 -10.95
N PRO A 98 18.08 4.80 -11.05
CA PRO A 98 17.62 5.83 -10.10
C PRO A 98 16.10 5.91 -9.97
N GLU A 99 15.36 5.74 -11.06
CA GLU A 99 13.89 5.76 -11.06
C GLU A 99 13.29 4.59 -10.27
N ILE A 100 13.88 3.40 -10.38
CA ILE A 100 13.47 2.22 -9.62
C ILE A 100 13.77 2.42 -8.13
N TYR A 101 14.93 3.00 -7.80
CA TYR A 101 15.25 3.36 -6.42
C TYR A 101 14.23 4.37 -5.85
N GLN A 102 13.84 5.38 -6.62
CA GLN A 102 12.79 6.32 -6.22
C GLN A 102 11.46 5.59 -5.96
N GLY A 103 11.11 4.62 -6.79
CA GLY A 103 9.92 3.77 -6.56
C GLY A 103 10.00 2.98 -5.25
N PHE A 104 11.19 2.51 -4.83
CA PHE A 104 11.39 1.90 -3.52
C PHE A 104 11.30 2.91 -2.38
N LEU A 105 11.84 4.11 -2.52
CA LEU A 105 11.68 5.18 -1.54
C LEU A 105 10.20 5.54 -1.36
N TYR A 106 9.48 5.64 -2.48
CA TYR A 106 8.04 5.84 -2.48
C TYR A 106 7.30 4.73 -1.72
N LEU A 107 7.58 3.46 -2.05
CA LEU A 107 7.04 2.30 -1.33
C LEU A 107 7.29 2.41 0.18
N CYS A 108 8.50 2.79 0.58
CA CYS A 108 8.88 2.93 1.99
C CYS A 108 8.08 4.00 2.73
N ALA A 109 7.63 5.06 2.05
CA ALA A 109 6.84 6.15 2.62
C ALA A 109 5.35 5.81 2.81
N LEU A 110 4.84 4.73 2.22
CA LEU A 110 3.41 4.40 2.20
C LEU A 110 2.91 3.79 3.53
N PRO A 111 1.59 3.91 3.82
CA PRO A 111 0.97 3.29 4.98
C PRO A 111 0.82 1.76 4.82
N ALA A 112 0.47 1.11 5.93
CA ALA A 112 0.17 -0.32 5.95
C ALA A 112 -1.15 -0.66 5.24
N THR A 113 -1.26 -1.90 4.76
CA THR A 113 -2.50 -2.43 4.15
C THR A 113 -3.48 -2.86 5.23
N VAL A 114 -4.71 -2.34 5.21
CA VAL A 114 -5.74 -2.66 6.20
C VAL A 114 -6.25 -4.10 6.01
N GLN A 115 -6.78 -4.43 4.83
CA GLN A 115 -7.50 -5.68 4.59
C GLN A 115 -6.62 -6.93 4.81
N SER A 116 -5.42 -6.95 4.23
CA SER A 116 -4.54 -8.11 4.34
C SER A 116 -3.89 -8.25 5.72
N ALA A 117 -3.64 -7.14 6.43
CA ALA A 117 -3.17 -7.20 7.82
C ALA A 117 -4.20 -7.88 8.72
N ILE A 118 -5.46 -7.45 8.64
CA ILE A 118 -6.58 -8.04 9.39
C ILE A 118 -6.79 -9.52 9.03
N ALA A 119 -6.82 -9.84 7.74
CA ALA A 119 -7.06 -11.20 7.26
C ALA A 119 -5.98 -12.19 7.73
N PHE A 120 -4.69 -11.81 7.63
CA PHE A 120 -3.60 -12.69 8.06
C PHE A 120 -3.48 -12.78 9.57
N THR A 121 -3.74 -11.70 10.31
CA THR A 121 -3.80 -11.73 11.77
C THR A 121 -4.91 -12.66 12.25
N SER A 122 -6.10 -12.58 11.64
CA SER A 122 -7.22 -13.49 11.94
C SER A 122 -6.88 -14.95 11.63
N LEU A 123 -6.30 -15.22 10.44
CA LEU A 123 -5.90 -16.58 10.05
C LEU A 123 -4.84 -17.16 11.00
N ALA A 124 -3.93 -16.32 11.47
CA ALA A 124 -2.83 -16.69 12.36
C ALA A 124 -3.23 -16.74 13.84
N ARG A 125 -4.49 -16.51 14.20
CA ARG A 125 -5.01 -16.41 15.58
C ARG A 125 -4.29 -15.32 16.40
N GLY A 126 -4.03 -14.15 15.79
CA GLY A 126 -3.46 -12.96 16.46
C GLY A 126 -4.55 -12.08 17.06
N ASN A 127 -4.14 -10.98 17.69
CA ASN A 127 -5.03 -9.97 18.26
C ASN A 127 -5.73 -9.16 17.16
N LEU A 128 -6.93 -9.63 16.76
CA LEU A 128 -7.70 -9.05 15.66
C LEU A 128 -8.13 -7.59 15.94
N ALA A 129 -8.49 -7.28 17.18
CA ALA A 129 -8.89 -5.91 17.55
C ALA A 129 -7.73 -4.94 17.39
N ALA A 130 -6.54 -5.31 17.86
CA ALA A 130 -5.33 -4.51 17.68
C ALA A 130 -4.93 -4.38 16.20
N ALA A 131 -5.11 -5.43 15.39
CA ALA A 131 -4.84 -5.38 13.95
C ALA A 131 -5.74 -4.37 13.23
N VAL A 132 -7.05 -4.39 13.53
CA VAL A 132 -8.01 -3.43 12.95
C VAL A 132 -7.62 -1.99 13.32
N CYS A 133 -7.32 -1.74 14.60
CA CYS A 133 -6.93 -0.41 15.07
C CYS A 133 -5.61 0.06 14.46
N SER A 134 -4.56 -0.76 14.48
CA SER A 134 -3.25 -0.40 13.93
C SER A 134 -3.29 -0.11 12.45
N ALA A 135 -3.95 -0.98 11.68
CA ALA A 135 -4.04 -0.82 10.24
C ALA A 135 -4.89 0.41 9.85
N SER A 136 -5.99 0.65 10.57
CA SER A 136 -6.81 1.84 10.35
C SER A 136 -6.06 3.13 10.73
N ALA A 137 -5.36 3.13 11.87
CA ALA A 137 -4.53 4.26 12.29
C ALA A 137 -3.40 4.52 11.28
N SER A 138 -2.73 3.47 10.80
CA SER A 138 -1.68 3.61 9.77
C SER A 138 -2.24 4.19 8.47
N SER A 139 -3.41 3.73 8.02
CA SER A 139 -4.03 4.24 6.79
C SER A 139 -4.44 5.71 6.93
N LEU A 140 -5.03 6.08 8.08
CA LEU A 140 -5.44 7.44 8.38
C LEU A 140 -4.24 8.39 8.46
N LEU A 141 -3.24 8.03 9.27
CA LEU A 141 -2.02 8.82 9.40
C LEU A 141 -1.25 8.90 8.09
N GLY A 142 -1.30 7.84 7.28
CA GLY A 142 -0.64 7.78 5.98
C GLY A 142 -1.11 8.84 5.00
N VAL A 143 -2.35 9.30 5.09
CA VAL A 143 -2.84 10.40 4.24
C VAL A 143 -2.04 11.69 4.48
N PHE A 144 -1.55 11.89 5.71
CA PHE A 144 -0.75 13.05 6.10
C PHE A 144 0.75 12.77 6.05
N VAL A 145 1.16 11.65 6.65
CA VAL A 145 2.59 11.33 6.86
C VAL A 145 3.27 10.91 5.57
N SER A 146 2.59 10.17 4.68
CA SER A 146 3.21 9.67 3.45
C SER A 146 3.64 10.80 2.50
N PRO A 147 2.83 11.83 2.21
CA PRO A 147 3.30 12.95 1.38
C PRO A 147 4.49 13.70 1.98
N LEU A 148 4.50 13.87 3.31
CA LEU A 148 5.63 14.49 4.01
C LEU A 148 6.90 13.64 3.87
N LEU A 149 6.80 12.32 4.07
CA LEU A 149 7.92 11.41 3.89
C LEU A 149 8.41 11.37 2.43
N VAL A 150 7.49 11.35 1.45
CA VAL A 150 7.85 11.43 0.03
C VAL A 150 8.63 12.71 -0.25
N GLY A 151 8.15 13.87 0.22
CA GLY A 151 8.86 15.12 0.10
C GLY A 151 10.24 15.08 0.75
N MET A 152 10.37 14.58 1.96
CA MET A 152 11.64 14.48 2.69
C MET A 152 12.64 13.49 2.05
N LEU A 153 12.16 12.34 1.55
CA LEU A 153 13.02 11.30 1.00
C LEU A 153 13.44 11.58 -0.44
N MET A 154 12.61 12.28 -1.22
CA MET A 154 12.78 12.43 -2.67
C MET A 154 13.16 13.84 -3.10
N SER A 155 12.99 14.89 -2.25
CA SER A 155 13.33 16.29 -2.57
C SER A 155 14.80 16.56 -2.78
N THR A 156 15.69 15.60 -2.56
CA THR A 156 17.13 15.76 -2.84
C THR A 156 17.50 15.64 -4.32
N GLN A 157 16.53 15.40 -5.23
CA GLN A 157 16.81 15.07 -6.64
C GLN A 157 16.09 15.95 -7.69
N GLY A 158 15.52 17.08 -7.34
CA GLY A 158 14.95 17.97 -8.36
C GLY A 158 13.83 18.90 -7.84
N ASP A 159 13.41 19.81 -8.70
CA ASP A 159 12.40 20.86 -8.49
C ASP A 159 10.96 20.32 -8.28
N MET A 160 10.76 19.40 -7.33
CA MET A 160 9.40 19.05 -6.93
C MET A 160 8.82 20.19 -6.09
N ASP A 161 7.74 20.81 -6.56
CA ASP A 161 6.94 21.71 -5.74
C ASP A 161 6.30 20.92 -4.58
N PHE A 162 7.07 20.81 -3.49
CA PHE A 162 6.67 20.09 -2.28
C PHE A 162 5.33 20.62 -1.71
N PHE A 163 5.19 21.95 -1.64
CA PHE A 163 3.97 22.55 -1.11
C PHE A 163 2.77 22.34 -2.03
N GLY A 164 2.96 22.46 -3.35
CA GLY A 164 1.93 22.13 -4.34
C GLY A 164 1.49 20.67 -4.26
N SER A 165 2.44 19.75 -4.15
CA SER A 165 2.16 18.30 -3.99
C SER A 165 1.41 17.99 -2.70
N VAL A 166 1.82 18.53 -1.56
CA VAL A 166 1.12 18.39 -0.28
C VAL A 166 -0.30 18.94 -0.37
N ARG A 167 -0.47 20.14 -0.95
CA ARG A 167 -1.78 20.76 -1.17
C ARG A 167 -2.68 19.90 -2.06
N ALA A 168 -2.15 19.33 -3.14
CA ALA A 168 -2.89 18.46 -4.04
C ALA A 168 -3.39 17.20 -3.31
N VAL A 169 -2.54 16.55 -2.51
CA VAL A 169 -2.93 15.40 -1.68
C VAL A 169 -4.00 15.78 -0.66
N MET A 170 -3.85 16.93 0.02
CA MET A 170 -4.84 17.41 0.97
C MET A 170 -6.20 17.62 0.31
N LEU A 171 -6.26 18.21 -0.87
CA LEU A 171 -7.51 18.46 -1.57
C LEU A 171 -8.12 17.21 -2.21
N GLN A 172 -7.30 16.33 -2.80
CA GLN A 172 -7.79 15.20 -3.58
C GLN A 172 -8.00 13.92 -2.74
N LEU A 173 -7.29 13.75 -1.62
CA LEU A 173 -7.44 12.58 -0.75
C LEU A 173 -8.07 12.94 0.59
N LEU A 174 -7.53 13.94 1.30
CA LEU A 174 -7.97 14.25 2.64
C LEU A 174 -9.37 14.88 2.65
N LEU A 175 -9.66 15.82 1.76
CA LEU A 175 -10.96 16.46 1.70
C LEU A 175 -12.11 15.44 1.47
N PRO A 176 -12.05 14.56 0.45
CA PRO A 176 -13.05 13.50 0.31
C PRO A 176 -13.12 12.58 1.53
N PHE A 177 -11.97 12.22 2.11
CA PHE A 177 -11.92 11.39 3.32
C PHE A 177 -12.65 12.06 4.50
N VAL A 178 -12.38 13.33 4.78
CA VAL A 178 -13.05 14.09 5.86
C VAL A 178 -14.54 14.21 5.59
N LEU A 179 -14.94 14.53 4.37
CA LEU A 179 -16.35 14.59 3.97
C LEU A 179 -17.04 13.23 4.17
N GLY A 180 -16.37 12.13 3.81
CA GLY A 180 -16.85 10.77 4.07
C GLY A 180 -17.02 10.48 5.56
N HIS A 181 -16.04 10.88 6.39
CA HIS A 181 -16.12 10.69 7.84
C HIS A 181 -17.23 11.53 8.48
N LEU A 182 -17.41 12.77 8.06
CA LEU A 182 -18.51 13.63 8.52
C LEU A 182 -19.88 13.10 8.08
N SER A 183 -19.97 12.55 6.86
CA SER A 183 -21.21 11.96 6.32
C SER A 183 -21.55 10.62 6.99
N ARG A 184 -20.64 10.04 7.76
CA ARG A 184 -20.83 8.73 8.40
C ARG A 184 -22.11 8.63 9.22
N ARG A 185 -22.51 9.70 9.90
CA ARG A 185 -23.74 9.74 10.71
C ARG A 185 -25.02 9.41 9.92
N TRP A 186 -24.99 9.59 8.59
CA TRP A 186 -26.14 9.34 7.71
C TRP A 186 -25.97 8.06 6.87
N ILE A 187 -24.72 7.69 6.55
CA ILE A 187 -24.44 6.62 5.58
C ILE A 187 -23.77 5.38 6.19
N ALA A 188 -23.47 5.37 7.52
CA ALA A 188 -22.75 4.26 8.15
C ALA A 188 -23.49 2.92 8.04
N GLU A 189 -24.82 2.92 8.23
CA GLU A 189 -25.64 1.71 8.11
C GLU A 189 -25.64 1.19 6.68
N TRP A 190 -25.87 2.07 5.71
CA TRP A 190 -25.81 1.73 4.29
C TRP A 190 -24.44 1.16 3.90
N VAL A 191 -23.35 1.77 4.38
CA VAL A 191 -21.98 1.28 4.17
C VAL A 191 -21.78 -0.10 4.78
N ALA A 192 -22.32 -0.36 5.96
CA ALA A 192 -22.22 -1.64 6.64
C ALA A 192 -23.01 -2.75 5.92
N GLU A 193 -24.14 -2.42 5.33
CA GLU A 193 -24.98 -3.36 4.57
C GLU A 193 -24.39 -3.68 3.18
N HIS A 194 -23.78 -2.69 2.51
CA HIS A 194 -23.31 -2.79 1.13
C HIS A 194 -21.81 -3.10 0.99
N LYS A 195 -21.24 -3.90 1.89
CA LYS A 195 -19.78 -4.23 1.90
C LYS A 195 -19.25 -4.78 0.57
N LYS A 196 -20.06 -5.55 -0.16
CA LYS A 196 -19.67 -6.09 -1.48
C LYS A 196 -19.54 -5.00 -2.52
N LEU A 197 -20.49 -4.06 -2.58
CA LEU A 197 -20.47 -2.93 -3.52
C LEU A 197 -19.28 -2.02 -3.22
N ILE A 198 -19.03 -1.72 -1.96
CA ILE A 198 -17.92 -0.87 -1.54
C ILE A 198 -16.58 -1.52 -1.88
N ARG A 199 -16.45 -2.84 -1.66
CA ARG A 199 -15.25 -3.57 -2.08
C ARG A 199 -15.05 -3.55 -3.60
N PHE A 200 -16.13 -3.67 -4.36
CA PHE A 200 -16.09 -3.55 -5.82
C PHE A 200 -15.65 -2.14 -6.25
N THR A 201 -16.19 -1.09 -5.64
CA THR A 201 -15.78 0.30 -5.89
C THR A 201 -14.29 0.52 -5.56
N ASP A 202 -13.83 0.04 -4.40
CA ASP A 202 -12.42 0.11 -4.01
C ASP A 202 -11.51 -0.56 -5.06
N GLN A 203 -11.84 -1.78 -5.47
CA GLN A 203 -11.06 -2.54 -6.44
C GLN A 203 -11.08 -1.91 -7.83
N SER A 204 -12.27 -1.53 -8.32
CA SER A 204 -12.40 -0.92 -9.66
C SER A 204 -11.71 0.45 -9.74
N SER A 205 -11.73 1.24 -8.69
CA SER A 205 -10.98 2.51 -8.63
C SER A 205 -9.47 2.26 -8.78
N ILE A 206 -8.91 1.28 -8.08
CA ILE A 206 -7.49 0.94 -8.17
C ILE A 206 -7.15 0.41 -9.57
N LEU A 207 -7.98 -0.46 -10.14
CA LEU A 207 -7.79 -1.00 -11.50
C LEU A 207 -7.79 0.13 -12.55
N LEU A 208 -8.69 1.09 -12.40
CA LEU A 208 -8.77 2.26 -13.27
C LEU A 208 -7.51 3.13 -13.18
N VAL A 209 -7.04 3.41 -11.95
CA VAL A 209 -5.78 4.16 -11.74
C VAL A 209 -4.60 3.43 -12.37
N VAL A 210 -4.52 2.10 -12.21
CA VAL A 210 -3.44 1.29 -12.82
C VAL A 210 -3.53 1.36 -14.34
N TYR A 211 -4.71 1.22 -14.93
CA TYR A 211 -4.88 1.32 -16.38
C TYR A 211 -4.42 2.68 -16.90
N THR A 212 -4.88 3.77 -16.29
CA THR A 212 -4.54 5.13 -16.72
C THR A 212 -3.03 5.40 -16.60
N ALA A 213 -2.44 5.08 -15.43
CA ALA A 213 -1.02 5.30 -15.18
C ALA A 213 -0.12 4.46 -16.10
N PHE A 214 -0.48 3.19 -16.34
CA PHE A 214 0.29 2.35 -17.26
C PHE A 214 0.07 2.72 -18.73
N SER A 215 -1.11 3.21 -19.13
CA SER A 215 -1.31 3.74 -20.49
C SER A 215 -0.33 4.87 -20.80
N GLU A 216 -0.19 5.84 -19.89
CA GLU A 216 0.75 6.94 -20.05
C GLU A 216 2.22 6.45 -20.03
N ALA A 217 2.56 5.57 -19.09
CA ALA A 217 3.92 5.02 -19.00
C ALA A 217 4.29 4.17 -20.25
N VAL A 218 3.35 3.47 -20.86
CA VAL A 218 3.55 2.70 -22.11
C VAL A 218 3.81 3.63 -23.27
N LEU A 219 3.06 4.73 -23.40
CA LEU A 219 3.29 5.75 -24.43
C LEU A 219 4.67 6.41 -24.30
N GLU A 220 5.17 6.58 -23.05
CA GLU A 220 6.52 7.06 -22.75
C GLU A 220 7.60 5.98 -22.87
N GLY A 221 7.23 4.76 -23.28
CA GLY A 221 8.17 3.67 -23.56
C GLY A 221 8.71 2.92 -22.34
N ILE A 222 7.90 2.73 -21.29
CA ILE A 222 8.30 2.00 -20.07
C ILE A 222 8.91 0.62 -20.38
N TRP A 223 8.35 -0.14 -21.33
CA TRP A 223 8.83 -1.47 -21.68
C TRP A 223 10.16 -1.50 -22.44
N ARG A 224 10.65 -0.34 -22.90
CA ARG A 224 12.03 -0.20 -23.44
C ARG A 224 13.03 0.01 -22.33
N ARG A 225 12.61 0.55 -21.19
CA ARG A 225 13.44 0.84 -20.00
C ARG A 225 13.44 -0.33 -19.02
N VAL A 226 12.31 -1.01 -18.82
CA VAL A 226 12.14 -2.10 -17.85
C VAL A 226 12.40 -3.44 -18.53
N GLY A 227 13.63 -3.95 -18.42
CA GLY A 227 14.00 -5.30 -18.85
C GLY A 227 13.71 -6.38 -17.81
N TRP A 228 13.85 -7.64 -18.19
CA TRP A 228 13.72 -8.78 -17.27
C TRP A 228 14.69 -8.72 -16.09
N SER A 229 15.91 -8.22 -16.31
CA SER A 229 16.91 -8.00 -15.27
C SER A 229 16.40 -7.03 -14.21
N THR A 230 15.79 -5.92 -14.61
CA THR A 230 15.20 -4.93 -13.71
C THR A 230 14.08 -5.54 -12.87
N LEU A 231 13.19 -6.34 -13.46
CA LEU A 231 12.11 -7.03 -12.73
C LEU A 231 12.66 -8.02 -11.70
N LEU A 232 13.70 -8.77 -12.04
CA LEU A 232 14.38 -9.69 -11.12
C LEU A 232 15.04 -8.94 -9.96
N VAL A 233 15.69 -7.82 -10.22
CA VAL A 233 16.28 -6.96 -9.17
C VAL A 233 15.20 -6.43 -8.25
N ILE A 234 14.09 -5.91 -8.79
CA ILE A 234 12.95 -5.43 -7.98
C ILE A 234 12.42 -6.57 -7.09
N ALA A 235 12.24 -7.77 -7.64
CA ALA A 235 11.75 -8.92 -6.88
C ALA A 235 12.74 -9.33 -5.78
N ALA A 236 14.02 -9.41 -6.07
CA ALA A 236 15.06 -9.77 -5.10
C ALA A 236 15.16 -8.75 -3.96
N VAL A 237 15.19 -7.46 -4.29
CA VAL A 237 15.22 -6.38 -3.29
C VAL A 237 13.94 -6.37 -2.46
N SER A 238 12.78 -6.58 -3.07
CA SER A 238 11.50 -6.70 -2.36
C SER A 238 11.48 -7.87 -1.38
N CYS A 239 12.02 -9.04 -1.77
CA CYS A 239 12.17 -10.20 -0.88
C CYS A 239 13.09 -9.89 0.29
N ALA A 240 14.25 -9.29 0.04
CA ALA A 240 15.22 -8.93 1.07
C ALA A 240 14.62 -7.90 2.06
N MET A 241 13.97 -6.86 1.55
CA MET A 241 13.29 -5.84 2.35
C MET A 241 12.19 -6.46 3.22
N LEU A 242 11.33 -7.30 2.65
CA LEU A 242 10.27 -7.97 3.40
C LEU A 242 10.84 -8.89 4.48
N ALA A 243 11.86 -9.69 4.18
CA ALA A 243 12.53 -10.55 5.13
C ALA A 243 13.11 -9.74 6.31
N LEU A 244 13.80 -8.64 6.01
CA LEU A 244 14.37 -7.75 7.03
C LEU A 244 13.29 -7.18 7.94
N VAL A 245 12.18 -6.69 7.39
CA VAL A 245 11.08 -6.11 8.18
C VAL A 245 10.34 -7.17 8.99
N LEU A 246 10.12 -8.38 8.43
CA LEU A 246 9.51 -9.49 9.18
C LEU A 246 10.39 -9.92 10.36
N LEU A 247 11.71 -9.99 10.17
CA LEU A 247 12.65 -10.27 11.25
C LEU A 247 12.64 -9.15 12.29
N ALA A 248 12.78 -7.89 11.87
CA ALA A 248 12.81 -6.75 12.76
C ALA A 248 11.53 -6.65 13.60
N THR A 249 10.36 -6.79 13.00
CA THR A 249 9.07 -6.74 13.73
C THR A 249 8.91 -7.91 14.69
N THR A 250 9.32 -9.13 14.29
CA THR A 250 9.27 -10.32 15.15
C THR A 250 10.20 -10.17 16.36
N TYR A 251 11.46 -9.80 16.13
CA TYR A 251 12.43 -9.65 17.22
C TYR A 251 12.07 -8.48 18.14
N SER A 252 11.65 -7.34 17.58
CA SER A 252 11.21 -6.19 18.38
C SER A 252 10.01 -6.53 19.27
N ALA A 253 9.03 -7.26 18.75
CA ALA A 253 7.88 -7.69 19.54
C ALA A 253 8.30 -8.58 20.71
N ARG A 254 9.19 -9.56 20.48
CA ARG A 254 9.71 -10.46 21.52
C ARG A 254 10.55 -9.73 22.55
N LEU A 255 11.46 -8.86 22.13
CA LEU A 255 12.32 -8.08 23.03
C LEU A 255 11.51 -7.13 23.94
N LEU A 256 10.39 -6.61 23.43
CA LEU A 256 9.50 -5.73 24.19
C LEU A 256 8.49 -6.49 25.06
N GLY A 257 8.54 -7.83 25.06
CA GLY A 257 7.71 -8.69 25.93
C GLY A 257 6.24 -8.76 25.53
N PHE A 258 5.92 -8.60 24.24
CA PHE A 258 4.56 -8.83 23.74
C PHE A 258 4.23 -10.31 23.76
N ASP A 259 2.98 -10.64 24.05
CA ASP A 259 2.47 -11.99 23.92
C ASP A 259 2.43 -12.45 22.46
N LYS A 260 2.10 -13.71 22.23
CA LYS A 260 2.15 -14.28 20.87
C LYS A 260 1.10 -13.71 19.94
N GLU A 261 -0.05 -13.34 20.44
CA GLU A 261 -1.14 -12.77 19.65
C GLU A 261 -0.82 -11.36 19.19
N ASP A 262 -0.22 -10.57 20.07
CA ASP A 262 0.28 -9.23 19.78
C ASP A 262 1.52 -9.28 18.85
N GLU A 263 2.47 -10.23 19.06
CA GLU A 263 3.59 -10.46 18.13
C GLU A 263 3.07 -10.69 16.71
N ILE A 264 2.08 -11.56 16.53
CA ILE A 264 1.47 -11.86 15.23
C ILE A 264 0.87 -10.60 14.60
N THR A 265 0.18 -9.81 15.41
CA THR A 265 -0.42 -8.55 14.97
C THR A 265 0.63 -7.55 14.51
N ILE A 266 1.69 -7.37 15.30
CA ILE A 266 2.82 -6.48 14.97
C ILE A 266 3.49 -6.93 13.66
N VAL A 267 3.73 -8.22 13.50
CA VAL A 267 4.35 -8.79 12.30
C VAL A 267 3.51 -8.52 11.07
N PHE A 268 2.19 -8.80 11.10
CA PHE A 268 1.35 -8.63 9.92
C PHE A 268 0.89 -7.20 9.66
N ALA A 269 0.73 -6.36 10.67
CA ALA A 269 0.39 -4.96 10.47
C ALA A 269 1.62 -4.11 10.14
N GLY A 270 2.79 -4.39 10.77
CA GLY A 270 4.00 -3.61 10.62
C GLY A 270 4.84 -3.94 9.37
N SER A 271 4.60 -5.07 8.71
CA SER A 271 5.40 -5.50 7.55
C SER A 271 4.78 -5.21 6.19
N LYS A 272 3.63 -4.54 6.14
CA LYS A 272 2.87 -4.40 4.90
C LYS A 272 2.87 -2.98 4.36
N LYS A 273 2.76 -2.88 3.03
CA LYS A 273 2.58 -1.63 2.30
C LYS A 273 1.33 -1.67 1.45
N SER A 274 0.58 -0.57 1.46
CA SER A 274 -0.75 -0.49 0.84
C SER A 274 -0.67 -0.11 -0.62
N LEU A 275 -1.00 -1.05 -1.51
CA LEU A 275 -1.22 -0.76 -2.92
C LEU A 275 -2.44 0.15 -3.12
N ALA A 276 -3.52 -0.10 -2.36
CA ALA A 276 -4.77 0.65 -2.46
C ALA A 276 -4.63 2.15 -2.14
N ASN A 277 -3.72 2.50 -1.23
CA ASN A 277 -3.41 3.90 -0.93
C ASN A 277 -2.28 4.42 -1.84
N GLY A 278 -1.29 3.57 -2.15
CA GLY A 278 -0.11 3.97 -2.88
C GLY A 278 -0.40 4.33 -4.34
N VAL A 279 -1.17 3.52 -5.07
CA VAL A 279 -1.43 3.81 -6.49
C VAL A 279 -2.18 5.14 -6.69
N PRO A 280 -3.30 5.42 -5.99
CA PRO A 280 -3.96 6.72 -6.06
C PRO A 280 -3.07 7.89 -5.65
N MET A 281 -2.28 7.70 -4.59
CA MET A 281 -1.37 8.75 -4.08
C MET A 281 -0.23 9.04 -5.07
N ALA A 282 0.32 8.00 -5.74
CA ALA A 282 1.32 8.19 -6.78
C ALA A 282 0.80 9.06 -7.93
N ASN A 283 -0.45 8.82 -8.35
CA ASN A 283 -1.10 9.58 -9.42
C ASN A 283 -1.29 11.07 -9.11
N ILE A 284 -1.26 11.43 -7.83
CA ILE A 284 -1.37 12.84 -7.38
C ILE A 284 0.01 13.45 -7.17
N LEU A 285 0.97 12.66 -6.65
CA LEU A 285 2.28 13.16 -6.24
C LEU A 285 3.28 13.26 -7.40
N PHE A 286 3.13 12.42 -8.42
CA PHE A 286 4.10 12.34 -9.51
C PHE A 286 3.47 12.73 -10.85
N PRO A 287 4.28 13.28 -11.77
CA PRO A 287 3.86 13.45 -13.16
C PRO A 287 3.42 12.11 -13.76
N ALA A 288 2.35 12.14 -14.55
CA ALA A 288 1.71 10.96 -15.09
C ALA A 288 2.66 9.95 -15.77
N PRO A 289 3.67 10.35 -16.58
CA PRO A 289 4.61 9.42 -17.20
C PRO A 289 5.49 8.66 -16.20
N MET A 290 5.71 9.22 -15.00
CA MET A 290 6.55 8.61 -13.96
C MET A 290 5.78 7.62 -13.08
N VAL A 291 4.45 7.73 -13.00
CA VAL A 291 3.63 6.95 -12.06
C VAL A 291 3.84 5.45 -12.24
N GLY A 292 3.91 4.96 -13.49
CA GLY A 292 4.14 3.54 -13.78
C GLY A 292 5.45 3.02 -13.17
N MET A 293 6.55 3.75 -13.31
CA MET A 293 7.86 3.40 -12.75
C MET A 293 7.86 3.47 -11.21
N MET A 294 7.20 4.49 -10.63
CA MET A 294 7.11 4.66 -9.18
C MET A 294 6.29 3.54 -8.52
N VAL A 295 5.24 3.07 -9.18
CA VAL A 295 4.31 2.06 -8.64
C VAL A 295 4.80 0.63 -8.87
N LEU A 296 5.66 0.39 -9.85
CA LEU A 296 6.14 -0.95 -10.21
C LEU A 296 6.79 -1.71 -9.03
N PRO A 297 7.73 -1.14 -8.25
CA PRO A 297 8.27 -1.79 -7.06
C PRO A 297 7.19 -2.09 -6.01
N LEU A 298 6.23 -1.18 -5.82
CA LEU A 298 5.12 -1.37 -4.90
C LEU A 298 4.23 -2.55 -5.30
N MET A 299 3.92 -2.70 -6.60
CA MET A 299 3.09 -3.81 -7.09
C MET A 299 3.77 -5.15 -6.87
N ILE A 300 5.06 -5.26 -7.19
CA ILE A 300 5.83 -6.49 -7.01
C ILE A 300 5.99 -6.81 -5.52
N PHE A 301 6.35 -5.83 -4.70
CA PHE A 301 6.45 -5.99 -3.25
C PHE A 301 5.11 -6.42 -2.64
N HIS A 302 4.01 -5.78 -3.06
CA HIS A 302 2.67 -6.11 -2.56
C HIS A 302 2.31 -7.57 -2.82
N GLN A 303 2.65 -8.08 -3.98
CA GLN A 303 2.40 -9.48 -4.32
C GLN A 303 3.26 -10.44 -3.50
N ILE A 304 4.55 -10.14 -3.36
CA ILE A 304 5.48 -10.94 -2.56
C ILE A 304 5.03 -10.97 -1.10
N GLN A 305 4.66 -9.83 -0.52
CA GLN A 305 4.17 -9.77 0.85
C GLN A 305 2.90 -10.60 1.07
N LEU A 306 1.97 -10.62 0.11
CA LEU A 306 0.76 -11.44 0.22
C LEU A 306 1.09 -12.94 0.23
N MET A 307 1.95 -13.38 -0.69
CA MET A 307 2.36 -14.81 -0.79
C MET A 307 3.12 -15.27 0.46
N VAL A 308 4.15 -14.51 0.87
CA VAL A 308 4.97 -14.85 2.04
C VAL A 308 4.15 -14.83 3.32
N CYS A 309 3.33 -13.79 3.51
CA CYS A 309 2.50 -13.68 4.71
C CYS A 309 1.38 -14.71 4.75
N ALA A 310 0.84 -15.17 3.63
CA ALA A 310 -0.13 -16.27 3.61
C ALA A 310 0.48 -17.57 4.13
N VAL A 311 1.72 -17.89 3.72
CA VAL A 311 2.45 -19.06 4.23
C VAL A 311 2.77 -18.91 5.72
N LEU A 312 3.22 -17.71 6.12
CA LEU A 312 3.56 -17.43 7.52
C LEU A 312 2.33 -17.51 8.43
N ALA A 313 1.18 -16.97 8.00
CA ALA A 313 -0.07 -17.03 8.75
C ALA A 313 -0.55 -18.47 8.96
N GLN A 314 -0.42 -19.32 7.94
CA GLN A 314 -0.75 -20.75 8.08
C GLN A 314 0.21 -21.48 9.05
N ARG A 315 1.48 -21.08 9.12
CA ARG A 315 2.42 -21.63 10.10
C ARG A 315 2.04 -21.22 11.53
N TYR A 316 1.71 -19.95 11.72
CA TYR A 316 1.22 -19.46 13.02
C TYR A 316 -0.10 -20.11 13.45
N ALA A 317 -1.02 -20.37 12.50
CA ALA A 317 -2.29 -21.03 12.78
C ALA A 317 -2.14 -22.47 13.31
N LYS A 318 -1.05 -23.16 12.94
CA LYS A 318 -0.75 -24.55 13.34
C LYS A 318 -0.02 -24.66 14.68
N ARG A 319 0.24 -23.53 15.36
CA ARG A 319 0.87 -23.61 16.68
C ARG A 319 -0.03 -24.35 17.65
N ALA A 320 0.58 -25.20 18.49
CA ALA A 320 -0.12 -25.77 19.63
C ALA A 320 -0.55 -24.64 20.58
N ASP A 321 -1.78 -24.71 21.07
CA ASP A 321 -2.23 -23.81 22.11
C ASP A 321 -1.38 -24.14 23.35
N GLY A 322 -0.42 -23.27 23.68
CA GLY A 322 0.43 -23.40 24.86
C GLY A 322 -0.28 -22.97 26.12
#